data_89746365641267af5687a2b616b5123e
#
_entry.id   89746365641267af5687a2b616b5123e
#
_cell.length_a   1.000
_cell.length_b   1.000
_cell.length_c   1.000
_cell.angle_alpha   90.00
_cell.angle_beta   90.00
_cell.angle_gamma   90.00
#
_symmetry.space_group_name_H-M   'P 1'
#
loop_
_entity.id
_entity.type
_entity.pdbx_description
1 polymer ?
#
loop_
_entity_poly.entity_id
_entity_poly.type
_entity_poly.pdbx_seq_one_letter_code
_entity_poly.pdbx_strand_id
1 'polypeptide(L)'
;SVLFILLTALLGVLLSFYGMARQQISPVQLLSVLLLIESSQMTMLTTMNLLWFAGASAVQLALVGYLLWRWASAREENLALSRFLQYQLFGWCLFMAGSIVLVWSHADVLGGYWSFDLFELLETPQIGKYQSAAFYLLFYGLAVRTPLFPLHGWLPNSAGYGLIAVGPVLLLGVKVGIYGMARFLLPLTAEAVMIWQPYVVAFAMVGVFFAASMAFRQANLRRLMAFAVVSHTSLIVIGLF
;
A
#
# COMPACT_ATOMS: atom_id res chain seq x y z
N SER A 1 -11.46 -9.25 -5.81
CA SER A 1 -10.77 -9.66 -4.57
C SER A 1 -10.15 -11.06 -4.66
N VAL A 2 -10.85 -12.07 -5.20
CA VAL A 2 -10.42 -13.48 -5.24
C VAL A 2 -9.01 -13.66 -5.82
N LEU A 3 -8.70 -13.03 -6.95
CA LEU A 3 -7.37 -13.11 -7.58
C LEU A 3 -6.27 -12.61 -6.63
N PHE A 4 -6.48 -11.48 -5.95
CA PHE A 4 -5.52 -10.92 -5.01
C PHE A 4 -5.33 -11.84 -3.79
N ILE A 5 -6.41 -12.44 -3.28
CA ILE A 5 -6.40 -13.38 -2.16
C ILE A 5 -5.59 -14.63 -2.54
N LEU A 6 -5.90 -15.26 -3.68
CA LEU A 6 -5.17 -16.44 -4.15
C LEU A 6 -3.68 -16.18 -4.35
N LEU A 7 -3.34 -15.04 -4.95
CA LEU A 7 -1.95 -14.66 -5.18
C LEU A 7 -1.21 -14.38 -3.86
N THR A 8 -1.88 -13.78 -2.88
CA THR A 8 -1.31 -13.55 -1.54
C THR A 8 -1.07 -14.86 -0.83
N ALA A 9 -2.05 -15.76 -0.80
CA ALA A 9 -1.91 -17.10 -0.20
C ALA A 9 -0.77 -17.92 -0.84
N LEU A 10 -0.68 -17.92 -2.17
CA LEU A 10 0.40 -18.62 -2.89
C LEU A 10 1.77 -18.08 -2.51
N LEU A 11 1.93 -16.75 -2.49
CA LEU A 11 3.20 -16.11 -2.13
C LEU A 11 3.54 -16.30 -0.64
N GLY A 12 2.54 -16.32 0.26
CA GLY A 12 2.72 -16.62 1.68
C GLY A 12 3.27 -18.03 1.90
N VAL A 13 2.72 -19.02 1.20
CA VAL A 13 3.22 -20.41 1.22
C VAL A 13 4.67 -20.45 0.74
N LEU A 14 4.99 -19.85 -0.42
CA LEU A 14 6.35 -19.81 -0.96
C LEU A 14 7.35 -19.14 -0.02
N LEU A 15 6.95 -18.03 0.62
CA LEU A 15 7.78 -17.32 1.60
C LEU A 15 8.02 -18.16 2.86
N SER A 16 7.00 -18.91 3.30
CA SER A 16 7.12 -19.81 4.44
C SER A 16 8.13 -20.94 4.17
N PHE A 17 8.06 -21.58 3.00
CA PHE A 17 9.05 -22.57 2.57
C PHE A 17 10.46 -21.98 2.45
N TYR A 18 10.59 -20.77 1.89
CA TYR A 18 11.87 -20.10 1.78
C TYR A 18 12.47 -19.77 3.16
N GLY A 19 11.64 -19.29 4.09
CA GLY A 19 12.05 -19.00 5.47
C GLY A 19 12.56 -20.25 6.21
N MET A 20 11.91 -21.40 6.01
CA MET A 20 12.34 -22.68 6.58
C MET A 20 13.64 -23.21 5.95
N ALA A 21 13.80 -23.10 4.62
CA ALA A 21 14.95 -23.63 3.90
C ALA A 21 16.26 -22.88 4.21
N ARG A 22 16.21 -21.64 4.63
CA ARG A 22 17.37 -20.77 4.85
C ARG A 22 17.87 -20.75 6.30
N GLN A 23 17.71 -21.73 7.13
CA GLN A 23 18.28 -21.87 8.51
C GLN A 23 18.74 -20.53 9.14
N GLN A 24 17.87 -19.56 9.21
CA GLN A 24 18.16 -18.24 9.79
C GLN A 24 18.18 -18.36 11.34
N ILE A 25 18.83 -17.41 12.01
CA ILE A 25 19.09 -17.40 13.46
C ILE A 25 17.83 -17.61 14.33
N SER A 26 16.62 -17.44 13.78
CA SER A 26 15.35 -17.72 14.46
C SER A 26 14.23 -17.99 13.43
N PRO A 27 14.21 -19.20 12.80
CA PRO A 27 13.27 -19.51 11.74
C PRO A 27 11.80 -19.44 12.21
N VAL A 28 11.53 -19.84 13.45
CA VAL A 28 10.18 -19.79 14.03
C VAL A 28 9.67 -18.34 14.16
N GLN A 29 10.51 -17.43 14.65
CA GLN A 29 10.11 -16.01 14.76
C GLN A 29 9.87 -15.37 13.38
N LEU A 30 10.74 -15.65 12.41
CA LEU A 30 10.56 -15.16 11.06
C LEU A 30 9.25 -15.66 10.45
N LEU A 31 8.98 -16.97 10.58
CA LEU A 31 7.74 -17.58 10.09
C LEU A 31 6.51 -16.99 10.76
N SER A 32 6.53 -16.81 12.09
CA SER A 32 5.42 -16.19 12.82
C SER A 32 5.11 -14.77 12.34
N VAL A 33 6.15 -13.95 12.12
CA VAL A 33 5.98 -12.57 11.61
C VAL A 33 5.44 -12.59 10.17
N LEU A 34 5.94 -13.48 9.32
CA LEU A 34 5.44 -13.61 7.94
C LEU A 34 3.96 -14.00 7.90
N LEU A 35 3.54 -14.98 8.72
CA LEU A 35 2.14 -15.40 8.80
C LEU A 35 1.22 -14.29 9.36
N LEU A 36 1.70 -13.51 10.33
CA LEU A 36 0.94 -12.35 10.84
C LEU A 36 0.80 -11.25 9.78
N ILE A 37 1.85 -10.99 8.98
CA ILE A 37 1.78 -10.06 7.86
C ILE A 37 0.78 -10.54 6.82
N GLU A 38 0.81 -11.82 6.47
CA GLU A 38 -0.14 -12.42 5.54
C GLU A 38 -1.58 -12.32 6.06
N SER A 39 -1.82 -12.64 7.32
CA SER A 39 -3.13 -12.51 7.97
C SER A 39 -3.66 -11.07 7.90
N SER A 40 -2.80 -10.07 8.17
CA SER A 40 -3.19 -8.66 8.07
C SER A 40 -3.53 -8.25 6.63
N GLN A 41 -2.83 -8.79 5.63
CA GLN A 41 -3.12 -8.56 4.21
C GLN A 41 -4.44 -9.21 3.80
N MET A 42 -4.71 -10.44 4.22
CA MET A 42 -6.00 -11.11 3.98
C MET A 42 -7.15 -10.32 4.56
N THR A 43 -7.00 -9.81 5.79
CA THR A 43 -7.99 -8.93 6.42
C THR A 43 -8.26 -7.69 5.56
N MET A 44 -7.23 -7.02 5.03
CA MET A 44 -7.40 -5.87 4.16
C MET A 44 -8.08 -6.20 2.83
N LEU A 45 -7.84 -7.39 2.26
CA LEU A 45 -8.44 -7.82 0.99
C LEU A 45 -9.90 -8.30 1.13
N THR A 46 -10.34 -8.64 2.33
CA THR A 46 -11.69 -9.15 2.60
C THR A 46 -12.62 -8.11 3.22
N THR A 47 -12.07 -7.14 3.96
CA THR A 47 -12.89 -6.13 4.65
C THR A 47 -13.56 -5.15 3.69
N MET A 48 -14.80 -4.76 4.03
CA MET A 48 -15.58 -3.71 3.39
C MET A 48 -15.66 -2.43 4.23
N ASN A 49 -14.94 -2.39 5.33
CA ASN A 49 -14.95 -1.28 6.28
C ASN A 49 -13.61 -0.56 6.27
N LEU A 50 -13.64 0.78 6.07
CA LEU A 50 -12.45 1.63 6.00
C LEU A 50 -11.62 1.61 7.30
N LEU A 51 -12.29 1.54 8.46
CA LEU A 51 -11.60 1.53 9.76
C LEU A 51 -10.86 0.21 9.97
N TRP A 52 -11.49 -0.93 9.62
CA TRP A 52 -10.83 -2.23 9.68
C TRP A 52 -9.66 -2.33 8.70
N PHE A 53 -9.82 -1.77 7.49
CA PHE A 53 -8.73 -1.70 6.51
C PHE A 53 -7.54 -0.88 7.06
N ALA A 54 -7.82 0.27 7.66
CA ALA A 54 -6.80 1.12 8.26
C ALA A 54 -6.13 0.44 9.47
N GLY A 55 -6.89 -0.24 10.32
CA GLY A 55 -6.37 -0.99 11.47
C GLY A 55 -5.44 -2.12 11.05
N ALA A 56 -5.88 -2.97 10.10
CA ALA A 56 -5.04 -4.04 9.54
C ALA A 56 -3.78 -3.48 8.85
N SER A 57 -3.93 -2.31 8.19
CA SER A 57 -2.81 -1.59 7.58
C SER A 57 -1.78 -1.12 8.62
N ALA A 58 -2.22 -0.62 9.77
CA ALA A 58 -1.33 -0.22 10.87
C ALA A 58 -0.58 -1.42 11.45
N VAL A 59 -1.28 -2.54 11.66
CA VAL A 59 -0.66 -3.80 12.12
C VAL A 59 0.40 -4.26 11.12
N GLN A 60 0.10 -4.27 9.83
CA GLN A 60 1.07 -4.63 8.79
C GLN A 60 2.28 -3.70 8.80
N LEU A 61 2.08 -2.39 8.95
CA LEU A 61 3.16 -1.41 9.03
C LEU A 61 4.10 -1.71 10.21
N ALA A 62 3.56 -1.99 11.38
CA ALA A 62 4.33 -2.35 12.55
C ALA A 62 5.13 -3.66 12.36
N LEU A 63 4.49 -4.69 11.77
CA LEU A 63 5.13 -5.99 11.52
C LEU A 63 6.24 -5.90 10.47
N VAL A 64 6.03 -5.18 9.38
CA VAL A 64 7.06 -4.96 8.33
C VAL A 64 8.18 -4.09 8.88
N GLY A 65 7.87 -3.07 9.68
CA GLY A 65 8.87 -2.26 10.40
C GLY A 65 9.72 -3.12 11.33
N TYR A 66 9.08 -4.02 12.11
CA TYR A 66 9.77 -4.98 12.97
C TYR A 66 10.66 -5.94 12.16
N LEU A 67 10.18 -6.43 11.02
CA LEU A 67 10.94 -7.30 10.13
C LEU A 67 12.17 -6.58 9.55
N LEU A 68 12.04 -5.33 9.15
CA LEU A 68 13.14 -4.50 8.71
C LEU A 68 14.14 -4.23 9.83
N TRP A 69 13.66 -3.94 11.04
CA TRP A 69 14.52 -3.70 12.21
C TRP A 69 15.28 -4.95 12.65
N ARG A 70 14.64 -6.10 12.66
CA ARG A 70 15.21 -7.35 13.25
C ARG A 70 16.15 -8.09 12.31
N TRP A 71 15.92 -8.01 11.00
CA TRP A 71 16.62 -8.83 10.00
C TRP A 71 17.29 -8.02 8.87
N ALA A 72 17.44 -6.71 8.98
CA ALA A 72 18.20 -5.95 7.99
C ALA A 72 19.70 -6.06 8.22
N SER A 73 20.51 -5.74 7.20
CA SER A 73 21.98 -5.80 7.26
C SER A 73 22.58 -4.58 7.96
N ALA A 74 23.42 -4.78 8.92
CA ALA A 74 23.76 -3.93 10.09
C ALA A 74 24.22 -2.47 9.86
N ARG A 75 24.59 -1.98 8.69
CA ARG A 75 25.22 -0.65 8.56
C ARG A 75 24.32 0.46 7.98
N GLU A 76 23.30 0.10 7.24
CA GLU A 76 22.36 1.07 6.62
C GLU A 76 20.90 0.84 7.05
N GLU A 77 20.74 0.02 8.08
CA GLU A 77 19.51 -0.45 8.69
C GLU A 77 18.59 0.68 9.10
N ASN A 78 19.14 1.65 9.83
CA ASN A 78 18.36 2.76 10.38
C ASN A 78 17.78 3.69 9.30
N LEU A 79 18.51 3.88 8.17
CA LEU A 79 18.04 4.73 7.08
C LEU A 79 16.88 4.09 6.28
N ALA A 80 16.97 2.79 6.00
CA ALA A 80 15.91 2.07 5.28
C ALA A 80 14.64 1.99 6.12
N LEU A 81 14.78 1.63 7.41
CA LEU A 81 13.69 1.58 8.37
C LEU A 81 13.05 2.97 8.56
N SER A 82 13.85 3.99 8.82
CA SER A 82 13.38 5.34 9.05
C SER A 82 12.59 5.88 7.83
N ARG A 83 13.12 5.72 6.62
CA ARG A 83 12.42 6.11 5.40
C ARG A 83 11.13 5.32 5.19
N PHE A 84 11.17 4.00 5.39
CA PHE A 84 9.97 3.17 5.30
C PHE A 84 8.89 3.67 6.25
N LEU A 85 9.22 3.85 7.54
CA LEU A 85 8.27 4.31 8.55
C LEU A 85 7.73 5.71 8.25
N GLN A 86 8.60 6.65 7.89
CA GLN A 86 8.17 8.02 7.56
C GLN A 86 7.15 8.05 6.42
N TYR A 87 7.44 7.38 5.29
CA TYR A 87 6.53 7.34 4.16
C TYR A 87 5.23 6.62 4.50
N GLN A 88 5.32 5.42 5.09
CA GLN A 88 4.14 4.61 5.36
C GLN A 88 3.25 5.21 6.44
N LEU A 89 3.81 5.80 7.52
CA LEU A 89 3.02 6.52 8.53
C LEU A 89 2.34 7.74 7.92
N PHE A 90 3.06 8.52 7.12
CA PHE A 90 2.47 9.65 6.42
C PHE A 90 1.32 9.22 5.51
N GLY A 91 1.51 8.18 4.70
CA GLY A 91 0.46 7.61 3.85
C GLY A 91 -0.73 7.08 4.65
N TRP A 92 -0.47 6.42 5.78
CA TRP A 92 -1.52 5.92 6.67
C TRP A 92 -2.33 7.06 7.30
N CYS A 93 -1.68 8.13 7.76
CA CYS A 93 -2.36 9.31 8.29
C CYS A 93 -3.24 9.99 7.23
N LEU A 94 -2.76 10.11 5.98
CA LEU A 94 -3.54 10.66 4.88
C LEU A 94 -4.77 9.79 4.56
N PHE A 95 -4.60 8.46 4.53
CA PHE A 95 -5.71 7.53 4.31
C PHE A 95 -6.77 7.66 5.41
N MET A 96 -6.35 7.71 6.68
CA MET A 96 -7.26 7.92 7.82
C MET A 96 -7.98 9.27 7.72
N ALA A 97 -7.26 10.35 7.42
CA ALA A 97 -7.87 11.67 7.26
C ALA A 97 -8.91 11.67 6.14
N GLY A 98 -8.61 11.04 4.99
CA GLY A 98 -9.56 10.90 3.88
C GLY A 98 -10.79 10.08 4.25
N SER A 99 -10.60 8.99 4.99
CA SER A 99 -11.71 8.18 5.51
C SER A 99 -12.59 8.96 6.46
N ILE A 100 -12.01 9.76 7.36
CA ILE A 100 -12.76 10.63 8.29
C ILE A 100 -13.54 11.69 7.52
N VAL A 101 -12.98 12.31 6.48
CA VAL A 101 -13.69 13.29 5.65
C VAL A 101 -14.92 12.67 4.96
N LEU A 102 -14.82 11.43 4.46
CA LEU A 102 -15.96 10.73 3.87
C LEU A 102 -17.04 10.43 4.91
N VAL A 103 -16.65 9.91 6.07
CA VAL A 103 -17.59 9.62 7.16
C VAL A 103 -18.23 10.89 7.71
N TRP A 104 -17.47 11.98 7.78
CA TRP A 104 -18.03 13.28 8.16
C TRP A 104 -19.08 13.76 7.16
N SER A 105 -18.78 13.67 5.85
CA SER A 105 -19.74 14.01 4.80
C SER A 105 -21.02 13.16 4.89
N HIS A 106 -20.89 11.87 5.18
CA HIS A 106 -21.99 10.95 5.41
C HIS A 106 -22.83 11.34 6.63
N ALA A 107 -22.17 11.64 7.76
CA ALA A 107 -22.83 12.07 8.99
C ALA A 107 -23.58 13.42 8.83
N ASP A 108 -23.02 14.34 8.04
CA ASP A 108 -23.64 15.66 7.75
C ASP A 108 -24.99 15.49 7.01
N VAL A 109 -25.10 14.48 6.12
CA VAL A 109 -26.33 14.15 5.38
C VAL A 109 -27.35 13.40 6.24
N LEU A 110 -26.89 12.47 7.09
CA LEU A 110 -27.75 11.58 7.87
C LEU A 110 -27.98 12.02 9.33
N GLY A 111 -27.81 13.30 9.63
CA GLY A 111 -28.13 13.85 10.95
C GLY A 111 -27.23 13.35 12.08
N GLY A 112 -25.97 13.03 11.82
CA GLY A 112 -24.97 12.66 12.81
C GLY A 112 -24.63 11.17 12.92
N TYR A 113 -25.16 10.32 12.06
CA TYR A 113 -24.82 8.90 12.03
C TYR A 113 -23.45 8.67 11.36
N TRP A 114 -22.51 8.08 12.10
CA TRP A 114 -21.16 7.80 11.65
C TRP A 114 -21.02 6.33 11.22
N SER A 115 -20.63 6.11 9.95
CA SER A 115 -20.34 4.79 9.45
C SER A 115 -19.06 4.77 8.62
N PHE A 116 -18.27 3.72 8.79
CA PHE A 116 -17.08 3.42 7.99
C PHE A 116 -17.32 2.28 7.01
N ASP A 117 -18.57 1.78 6.94
CA ASP A 117 -18.94 0.70 6.01
C ASP A 117 -19.02 1.23 4.58
N LEU A 118 -18.41 0.48 3.65
CA LEU A 118 -18.35 0.84 2.24
C LEU A 118 -19.74 0.97 1.62
N PHE A 119 -20.66 0.05 1.95
CA PHE A 119 -21.98 0.03 1.34
C PHE A 119 -22.83 1.20 1.82
N GLU A 120 -22.81 1.50 3.11
CA GLU A 120 -23.53 2.65 3.67
C GLU A 120 -22.99 3.98 3.10
N LEU A 121 -21.66 4.10 2.95
CA LEU A 121 -21.04 5.28 2.33
C LEU A 121 -21.40 5.44 0.86
N LEU A 122 -21.63 4.34 0.12
CA LEU A 122 -22.01 4.37 -1.30
C LEU A 122 -23.49 4.75 -1.50
N GLU A 123 -24.36 4.38 -0.56
CA GLU A 123 -25.79 4.73 -0.61
C GLU A 123 -26.07 6.21 -0.35
N THR A 124 -25.12 6.90 0.31
CA THR A 124 -25.27 8.30 0.66
C THR A 124 -24.66 9.21 -0.40
N PRO A 125 -25.42 10.17 -0.97
CA PRO A 125 -24.87 11.11 -1.92
C PRO A 125 -23.81 11.99 -1.25
N GLN A 126 -22.57 11.87 -1.70
CA GLN A 126 -21.46 12.63 -1.16
C GLN A 126 -21.51 14.09 -1.64
N ILE A 127 -21.32 15.05 -0.75
CA ILE A 127 -21.29 16.46 -1.10
C ILE A 127 -20.01 16.75 -1.88
N GLY A 128 -20.10 17.30 -3.10
CA GLY A 128 -18.99 17.47 -4.05
C GLY A 128 -17.73 18.15 -3.48
N LYS A 129 -17.89 19.13 -2.57
CA LYS A 129 -16.75 19.77 -1.88
C LYS A 129 -15.93 18.81 -1.01
N TYR A 130 -16.58 17.82 -0.38
CA TYR A 130 -15.92 16.81 0.43
C TYR A 130 -15.31 15.69 -0.42
N GLN A 131 -15.91 15.38 -1.58
CA GLN A 131 -15.38 14.36 -2.50
C GLN A 131 -13.97 14.69 -2.98
N SER A 132 -13.71 15.93 -3.42
CA SER A 132 -12.37 16.32 -3.87
C SER A 132 -11.33 16.23 -2.75
N ALA A 133 -11.66 16.69 -1.54
CA ALA A 133 -10.77 16.60 -0.40
C ALA A 133 -10.49 15.14 -0.01
N ALA A 134 -11.53 14.31 0.06
CA ALA A 134 -11.41 12.89 0.34
C ALA A 134 -10.59 12.17 -0.74
N PHE A 135 -10.83 12.48 -2.02
CA PHE A 135 -10.07 11.95 -3.14
C PHE A 135 -8.56 12.18 -2.96
N TYR A 136 -8.14 13.43 -2.74
CA TYR A 136 -6.73 13.74 -2.54
C TYR A 136 -6.11 12.98 -1.37
N LEU A 137 -6.77 13.01 -0.23
CA LEU A 137 -6.25 12.39 0.99
C LEU A 137 -6.15 10.87 0.83
N LEU A 138 -7.18 10.22 0.29
CA LEU A 138 -7.18 8.76 0.04
C LEU A 138 -6.20 8.40 -1.07
N PHE A 139 -6.18 9.16 -2.17
CA PHE A 139 -5.27 8.91 -3.29
C PHE A 139 -3.81 8.97 -2.85
N TYR A 140 -3.38 10.05 -2.21
CA TYR A 140 -1.99 10.17 -1.75
C TYR A 140 -1.66 9.17 -0.65
N GLY A 141 -2.60 8.86 0.24
CA GLY A 141 -2.43 7.81 1.25
C GLY A 141 -2.16 6.44 0.62
N LEU A 142 -2.94 6.07 -0.37
CA LEU A 142 -2.77 4.81 -1.12
C LEU A 142 -1.60 4.87 -2.10
N ALA A 143 -1.27 6.04 -2.69
CA ALA A 143 -0.15 6.25 -3.59
C ALA A 143 1.21 6.04 -2.91
N VAL A 144 1.34 6.39 -1.63
CA VAL A 144 2.52 6.03 -0.84
C VAL A 144 2.67 4.53 -0.75
N ARG A 145 1.59 3.82 -0.47
CA ARG A 145 1.58 2.36 -0.34
C ARG A 145 1.82 1.66 -1.68
N THR A 146 1.29 2.20 -2.76
CA THR A 146 1.40 1.71 -4.15
C THR A 146 2.70 2.17 -4.82
N PRO A 147 3.71 2.63 -4.13
CA PRO A 147 4.89 3.41 -4.46
C PRO A 147 4.82 4.17 -5.80
N LEU A 148 3.84 5.05 -5.95
CA LEU A 148 3.73 5.88 -7.14
C LEU A 148 4.75 7.03 -7.13
N PHE A 149 5.17 7.46 -8.31
CA PHE A 149 5.98 8.67 -8.43
C PHE A 149 5.18 9.89 -7.96
N PRO A 150 5.76 10.80 -7.15
CA PRO A 150 7.12 10.83 -6.57
C PRO A 150 7.28 10.11 -5.23
N LEU A 151 6.26 9.43 -4.71
CA LEU A 151 6.19 8.85 -3.36
C LEU A 151 6.84 7.45 -3.22
N HIS A 152 7.59 7.01 -4.22
CA HIS A 152 8.17 5.66 -4.33
C HIS A 152 9.51 5.47 -3.58
N GLY A 153 10.12 6.54 -3.06
CA GLY A 153 11.51 6.55 -2.57
C GLY A 153 11.81 5.56 -1.44
N TRP A 154 10.82 5.11 -0.70
CA TRP A 154 10.96 4.12 0.35
C TRP A 154 11.23 2.70 -0.18
N LEU A 155 10.62 2.30 -1.31
CA LEU A 155 10.67 0.92 -1.81
C LEU A 155 12.06 0.48 -2.29
N PRO A 156 12.80 1.23 -3.15
CA PRO A 156 14.14 0.85 -3.57
C PRO A 156 15.14 0.78 -2.42
N ASN A 157 14.97 1.63 -1.40
CA ASN A 157 15.82 1.60 -0.22
C ASN A 157 15.53 0.37 0.64
N SER A 158 14.27 0.14 0.99
CA SER A 158 13.87 -1.01 1.82
C SER A 158 14.20 -2.35 1.15
N ALA A 159 13.96 -2.48 -0.16
CA ALA A 159 14.28 -3.69 -0.92
C ALA A 159 15.80 -3.92 -1.06
N GLY A 160 16.58 -2.84 -1.16
CA GLY A 160 18.05 -2.93 -1.32
C GLY A 160 18.78 -3.45 -0.09
N TYR A 161 18.29 -3.11 1.11
CA TYR A 161 18.97 -3.39 2.38
C TYR A 161 18.36 -4.53 3.19
N GLY A 162 17.13 -4.94 2.89
CA GLY A 162 16.46 -6.03 3.60
C GLY A 162 17.00 -7.43 3.25
N LEU A 163 16.62 -8.42 4.04
CA LEU A 163 16.75 -9.83 3.66
C LEU A 163 16.07 -10.10 2.31
N ILE A 164 16.47 -11.17 1.64
CA ILE A 164 15.83 -11.60 0.38
C ILE A 164 14.32 -11.83 0.59
N ALA A 165 13.89 -12.28 1.78
CA ALA A 165 12.48 -12.45 2.14
C ALA A 165 11.70 -11.12 2.26
N VAL A 166 12.35 -10.00 2.55
CA VAL A 166 11.69 -8.69 2.70
C VAL A 166 11.13 -8.19 1.37
N GLY A 167 11.83 -8.39 0.27
CA GLY A 167 11.39 -7.97 -1.05
C GLY A 167 9.98 -8.45 -1.40
N PRO A 168 9.69 -9.77 -1.40
CA PRO A 168 8.35 -10.29 -1.65
C PRO A 168 7.28 -9.77 -0.67
N VAL A 169 7.60 -9.60 0.62
CA VAL A 169 6.68 -9.01 1.61
C VAL A 169 6.29 -7.59 1.24
N LEU A 170 7.25 -6.77 0.81
CA LEU A 170 6.99 -5.41 0.35
C LEU A 170 6.12 -5.40 -0.91
N LEU A 171 6.36 -6.33 -1.85
CA LEU A 171 5.56 -6.48 -3.08
C LEU A 171 4.10 -6.85 -2.79
N LEU A 172 3.86 -7.68 -1.79
CA LEU A 172 2.51 -7.99 -1.33
C LEU A 172 1.80 -6.73 -0.82
N GLY A 173 2.49 -5.88 -0.08
CA GLY A 173 1.96 -4.59 0.41
C GLY A 173 1.53 -3.65 -0.71
N VAL A 174 2.27 -3.61 -1.82
CA VAL A 174 1.95 -2.79 -3.01
C VAL A 174 0.59 -3.16 -3.62
N LYS A 175 0.28 -4.45 -3.73
CA LYS A 175 -1.00 -4.93 -4.28
C LYS A 175 -2.20 -4.47 -3.44
N VAL A 176 -2.05 -4.39 -2.13
CA VAL A 176 -3.10 -3.91 -1.24
C VAL A 176 -3.40 -2.43 -1.48
N GLY A 177 -2.38 -1.62 -1.83
CA GLY A 177 -2.57 -0.23 -2.21
C GLY A 177 -3.40 -0.08 -3.49
N ILE A 178 -3.09 -0.86 -4.53
CA ILE A 178 -3.85 -0.91 -5.79
C ILE A 178 -5.29 -1.38 -5.51
N TYR A 179 -5.45 -2.42 -4.71
CA TYR A 179 -6.77 -2.91 -4.29
C TYR A 179 -7.58 -1.83 -3.57
N GLY A 180 -6.94 -1.09 -2.64
CA GLY A 180 -7.57 0.02 -1.93
C GLY A 180 -8.05 1.13 -2.88
N MET A 181 -7.26 1.46 -3.91
CA MET A 181 -7.69 2.42 -4.96
C MET A 181 -8.93 1.90 -5.70
N ALA A 182 -8.90 0.65 -6.16
CA ALA A 182 -10.03 0.07 -6.90
C ALA A 182 -11.28 -0.13 -6.03
N ARG A 183 -11.11 -0.46 -4.75
CA ARG A 183 -12.22 -0.86 -3.88
C ARG A 183 -12.86 0.31 -3.13
N PHE A 184 -12.06 1.26 -2.68
CA PHE A 184 -12.52 2.38 -1.86
C PHE A 184 -12.46 3.71 -2.61
N LEU A 185 -11.31 4.07 -3.19
CA LEU A 185 -11.11 5.38 -3.79
C LEU A 185 -12.05 5.61 -4.97
N LEU A 186 -12.03 4.75 -5.98
CA LEU A 186 -12.80 4.93 -7.20
C LEU A 186 -14.31 4.99 -6.95
N PRO A 187 -14.93 4.06 -6.21
CA PRO A 187 -16.38 4.11 -6.02
C PRO A 187 -16.84 5.21 -5.07
N LEU A 188 -16.07 5.52 -4.00
CA LEU A 188 -16.47 6.51 -3.00
C LEU A 188 -16.26 7.96 -3.44
N THR A 189 -15.43 8.20 -4.47
CA THR A 189 -15.10 9.56 -4.95
C THR A 189 -15.26 9.69 -6.46
N ALA A 190 -16.29 9.07 -7.03
CA ALA A 190 -16.46 8.93 -8.48
C ALA A 190 -16.48 10.27 -9.25
N GLU A 191 -17.12 11.32 -8.73
CA GLU A 191 -17.13 12.66 -9.36
C GLU A 191 -15.73 13.29 -9.36
N ALA A 192 -15.02 13.19 -8.23
CA ALA A 192 -13.65 13.69 -8.14
C ALA A 192 -12.70 12.92 -9.06
N VAL A 193 -12.90 11.60 -9.20
CA VAL A 193 -12.14 10.77 -10.15
C VAL A 193 -12.27 11.31 -11.57
N MET A 194 -13.46 11.62 -12.05
CA MET A 194 -13.67 12.15 -13.41
C MET A 194 -12.90 13.47 -13.65
N ILE A 195 -12.81 14.30 -12.61
CA ILE A 195 -12.08 15.58 -12.70
C ILE A 195 -10.56 15.37 -12.69
N TRP A 196 -10.07 14.47 -11.84
CA TRP A 196 -8.64 14.31 -11.54
C TRP A 196 -7.96 13.20 -12.33
N GLN A 197 -8.71 12.33 -13.00
CA GLN A 197 -8.19 11.25 -13.86
C GLN A 197 -7.07 11.68 -14.79
N PRO A 198 -7.19 12.76 -15.62
CA PRO A 198 -6.13 13.12 -16.56
C PRO A 198 -4.82 13.49 -15.86
N TYR A 199 -4.89 14.11 -14.69
CA TYR A 199 -3.70 14.43 -13.90
C TYR A 199 -3.06 13.19 -13.28
N VAL A 200 -3.85 12.27 -12.72
CA VAL A 200 -3.36 11.00 -12.19
C VAL A 200 -2.66 10.19 -13.28
N VAL A 201 -3.28 10.08 -14.46
CA VAL A 201 -2.71 9.37 -15.60
C VAL A 201 -1.41 10.04 -16.06
N ALA A 202 -1.37 11.37 -16.17
CA ALA A 202 -0.15 12.10 -16.56
C ALA A 202 0.99 11.86 -15.56
N PHE A 203 0.74 11.96 -14.25
CA PHE A 203 1.74 11.65 -13.23
C PHE A 203 2.19 10.19 -13.25
N ALA A 204 1.26 9.25 -13.45
CA ALA A 204 1.59 7.84 -13.56
C ALA A 204 2.45 7.55 -14.82
N MET A 205 2.18 8.21 -15.95
CA MET A 205 3.03 8.11 -17.15
C MET A 205 4.46 8.59 -16.88
N VAL A 206 4.62 9.74 -16.23
CA VAL A 206 5.96 10.21 -15.80
C VAL A 206 6.62 9.16 -14.90
N GLY A 207 5.85 8.56 -13.99
CA GLY A 207 6.31 7.48 -13.11
C GLY A 207 6.83 6.25 -13.84
N VAL A 208 6.15 5.82 -14.92
CA VAL A 208 6.59 4.69 -15.77
C VAL A 208 7.97 4.94 -16.34
N PHE A 209 8.16 6.08 -17.03
CA PHE A 209 9.43 6.41 -17.71
C PHE A 209 10.55 6.69 -16.71
N PHE A 210 10.26 7.44 -15.65
CA PHE A 210 11.24 7.74 -14.61
C PHE A 210 11.75 6.45 -13.95
N ALA A 211 10.84 5.60 -13.49
CA ALA A 211 11.23 4.37 -12.78
C ALA A 211 11.94 3.37 -13.70
N ALA A 212 11.51 3.23 -14.98
CA ALA A 212 12.21 2.42 -15.96
C ALA A 212 13.64 2.92 -16.20
N SER A 213 13.82 4.23 -16.39
CA SER A 213 15.15 4.85 -16.57
C SER A 213 16.05 4.65 -15.35
N MET A 214 15.48 4.76 -14.15
CA MET A 214 16.23 4.51 -12.90
C MET A 214 16.57 3.04 -12.71
N ALA A 215 15.75 2.11 -13.17
CA ALA A 215 16.04 0.68 -13.12
C ALA A 215 17.31 0.34 -13.94
N PHE A 216 17.45 0.87 -15.15
CA PHE A 216 18.64 0.65 -15.99
C PHE A 216 19.96 1.18 -15.37
N ARG A 217 19.86 2.12 -14.45
CA ARG A 217 21.03 2.71 -13.78
C ARG A 217 21.47 1.95 -12.53
N GLN A 218 20.70 0.92 -12.10
CA GLN A 218 21.00 0.19 -10.87
C GLN A 218 21.99 -0.95 -11.10
N ALA A 219 23.09 -0.98 -10.35
CA ALA A 219 24.00 -2.11 -10.30
C ALA A 219 23.48 -3.23 -9.35
N ASN A 220 22.62 -2.89 -8.40
CA ASN A 220 22.03 -3.84 -7.45
C ASN A 220 20.71 -4.38 -7.98
N LEU A 221 20.66 -5.71 -8.20
CA LEU A 221 19.48 -6.40 -8.74
C LEU A 221 18.19 -6.14 -7.91
N ARG A 222 18.28 -6.06 -6.58
CA ARG A 222 17.13 -5.80 -5.73
C ARG A 222 16.55 -4.40 -5.93
N ARG A 223 17.42 -3.39 -6.05
CA ARG A 223 17.02 -2.01 -6.36
C ARG A 223 16.46 -1.90 -7.78
N LEU A 224 17.07 -2.61 -8.74
CA LEU A 224 16.55 -2.71 -10.10
C LEU A 224 15.11 -3.23 -10.09
N MET A 225 14.89 -4.38 -9.43
CA MET A 225 13.55 -4.97 -9.31
C MET A 225 12.55 -4.04 -8.60
N ALA A 226 12.98 -3.31 -7.58
CA ALA A 226 12.13 -2.33 -6.92
C ALA A 226 11.69 -1.19 -7.85
N PHE A 227 12.59 -0.63 -8.66
CA PHE A 227 12.23 0.37 -9.67
C PHE A 227 11.34 -0.22 -10.78
N ALA A 228 11.58 -1.47 -11.21
CA ALA A 228 10.71 -2.16 -12.15
C ALA A 228 9.28 -2.27 -11.59
N VAL A 229 9.13 -2.60 -10.29
CA VAL A 229 7.82 -2.62 -9.62
C VAL A 229 7.18 -1.24 -9.63
N VAL A 230 7.90 -0.15 -9.35
CA VAL A 230 7.36 1.22 -9.42
C VAL A 230 6.84 1.53 -10.83
N SER A 231 7.57 1.14 -11.87
CA SER A 231 7.14 1.32 -13.26
C SER A 231 5.86 0.53 -13.56
N HIS A 232 5.81 -0.75 -13.17
CA HIS A 232 4.64 -1.61 -13.39
C HIS A 232 3.41 -1.15 -12.60
N THR A 233 3.58 -0.72 -11.35
CA THR A 233 2.46 -0.18 -10.56
C THR A 233 1.91 1.10 -11.14
N SER A 234 2.77 1.98 -11.67
CA SER A 234 2.34 3.18 -12.39
C SER A 234 1.53 2.80 -13.64
N LEU A 235 1.95 1.77 -14.39
CA LEU A 235 1.19 1.28 -15.54
C LEU A 235 -0.19 0.71 -15.14
N ILE A 236 -0.25 -0.02 -14.03
CA ILE A 236 -1.53 -0.54 -13.50
C ILE A 236 -2.46 0.62 -13.11
N VAL A 237 -1.92 1.68 -12.50
CA VAL A 237 -2.71 2.86 -12.14
C VAL A 237 -3.25 3.58 -13.38
N ILE A 238 -2.48 3.68 -14.47
CA ILE A 238 -2.98 4.21 -15.76
C ILE A 238 -4.18 3.39 -16.27
N GLY A 239 -4.12 2.06 -16.13
CA GLY A 239 -5.21 1.19 -16.55
C GLY A 239 -6.41 1.18 -15.59
N LEU A 240 -6.23 1.63 -14.35
CA LEU A 240 -7.27 1.70 -13.34
C LEU A 240 -8.10 2.98 -13.44
N PHE A 241 -7.48 4.08 -13.83
CA PHE A 241 -8.07 5.39 -14.04
C PHE A 241 -8.38 5.66 -15.52
#